data_a9e89d3e8ec3ab2216b5cd54d699bda7
#
_entry.id   a9e89d3e8ec3ab2216b5cd54d699bda7
#
_cell.length_a   1.000
_cell.length_b   1.000
_cell.length_c   1.000
_cell.angle_alpha   90.00
_cell.angle_beta   90.00
_cell.angle_gamma   90.00
#
_symmetry.space_group_name_H-M   'P 1'
#
loop_
_entity.id
_entity.type
_entity.pdbx_description
1 polymer ?
#
loop_
_entity_poly.entity_id
_entity_poly.type
_entity_poly.pdbx_seq_one_letter_code
_entity_poly.pdbx_strand_id
1 'polypeptide(L)'
;MKTLQKITVLFVLALFSCSFSFSQIVVSEKPEEPTNKIVQKLTKRSQVWINGEWKVENNQYVWTKGYWTNKRPGYVFIQGHWEKKNGGWSWVPGNWKKVSMKNWNALYA
;
A
#
# COMPACT_ATOMS: atom_id res chain seq x y z
N MET A 1 -30.43 -31.45 15.49
CA MET A 1 -29.12 -31.82 14.94
C MET A 1 -28.85 -31.19 13.56
N LYS A 2 -29.81 -31.24 12.65
CA LYS A 2 -29.61 -30.60 11.34
C LYS A 2 -29.39 -29.09 11.44
N THR A 3 -30.00 -28.44 12.41
CA THR A 3 -29.85 -27.00 12.64
C THR A 3 -28.44 -26.64 13.11
N LEU A 4 -27.82 -27.46 13.96
CA LEU A 4 -26.47 -27.27 14.45
C LEU A 4 -25.43 -27.37 13.33
N GLN A 5 -25.62 -28.32 12.40
CA GLN A 5 -24.74 -28.47 11.26
C GLN A 5 -24.74 -27.23 10.35
N LYS A 6 -25.93 -26.67 10.10
CA LYS A 6 -26.07 -25.45 9.30
C LYS A 6 -25.38 -24.27 9.95
N ILE A 7 -25.50 -24.12 11.26
CA ILE A 7 -24.85 -23.02 12.00
C ILE A 7 -23.33 -23.16 11.92
N THR A 8 -22.81 -24.38 12.04
CA THR A 8 -21.37 -24.62 11.96
C THR A 8 -20.81 -24.24 10.59
N VAL A 9 -21.52 -24.59 9.52
CA VAL A 9 -21.09 -24.26 8.15
C VAL A 9 -21.06 -22.75 7.94
N LEU A 10 -22.07 -22.02 8.40
CA LEU A 10 -22.11 -20.57 8.32
C LEU A 10 -20.97 -19.92 9.07
N PHE A 11 -20.63 -20.42 10.25
CA PHE A 11 -19.53 -19.92 11.05
C PHE A 11 -18.20 -20.10 10.34
N VAL A 12 -17.95 -21.25 9.71
CA VAL A 12 -16.72 -21.50 8.96
C VAL A 12 -16.60 -20.55 7.76
N LEU A 13 -17.70 -20.32 7.03
CA LEU A 13 -17.71 -19.40 5.92
C LEU A 13 -17.40 -17.96 6.36
N ALA A 14 -17.94 -17.53 7.49
CA ALA A 14 -17.67 -16.20 8.03
C ALA A 14 -16.20 -16.04 8.38
N LEU A 15 -15.57 -17.02 9.01
CA LEU A 15 -14.15 -17.00 9.32
C LEU A 15 -13.29 -16.94 8.06
N PHE A 16 -13.66 -17.70 7.06
CA PHE A 16 -12.93 -17.70 5.80
C PHE A 16 -12.99 -16.34 5.10
N SER A 17 -14.16 -15.71 5.10
CA SER A 17 -14.33 -14.37 4.53
C SER A 17 -13.49 -13.32 5.25
N CYS A 18 -13.36 -13.40 6.58
CA CYS A 18 -12.55 -12.47 7.35
C CYS A 18 -11.07 -12.56 7.01
N SER A 19 -10.57 -13.73 6.60
CA SER A 19 -9.15 -13.88 6.29
C SER A 19 -8.69 -13.12 5.05
N PHE A 20 -9.60 -12.68 4.19
CA PHE A 20 -9.27 -11.90 3.00
C PHE A 20 -9.27 -10.40 3.22
N SER A 21 -9.70 -9.90 4.37
CA SER A 21 -9.81 -8.47 4.63
C SER A 21 -8.69 -7.92 5.51
N PHE A 22 -7.62 -8.67 5.74
CA PHE A 22 -6.57 -8.30 6.69
C PHE A 22 -5.69 -7.14 6.26
N SER A 23 -5.64 -6.79 4.99
CA SER A 23 -4.68 -5.82 4.45
C SER A 23 -5.17 -4.38 4.45
N GLN A 24 -6.43 -4.11 4.81
CA GLN A 24 -6.99 -2.76 4.76
C GLN A 24 -7.52 -2.34 6.11
N ILE A 25 -6.89 -1.30 6.67
CA ILE A 25 -7.36 -0.64 7.88
C ILE A 25 -7.92 0.71 7.48
N VAL A 26 -9.11 1.04 8.00
CA VAL A 26 -9.72 2.35 7.84
C VAL A 26 -9.55 3.12 9.13
N VAL A 27 -8.97 4.31 9.05
CA VAL A 27 -8.79 5.21 10.20
C VAL A 27 -9.65 6.46 9.99
N SER A 28 -10.15 7.03 11.08
CA SER A 28 -11.00 8.23 11.01
C SER A 28 -10.20 9.46 10.58
N GLU A 29 -8.93 9.52 10.93
CA GLU A 29 -8.03 10.60 10.56
C GLU A 29 -6.73 10.02 10.03
N LYS A 30 -6.13 10.69 9.05
CA LYS A 30 -4.82 10.31 8.54
C LYS A 30 -3.77 10.52 9.62
N PRO A 31 -2.89 9.54 9.88
CA PRO A 31 -1.77 9.75 10.79
C PRO A 31 -0.85 10.86 10.27
N GLU A 32 -0.23 11.59 11.19
CA GLU A 32 0.74 12.62 10.81
C GLU A 32 2.05 11.98 10.39
N GLU A 33 2.60 12.46 9.27
CA GLU A 33 3.93 12.05 8.84
C GLU A 33 4.98 12.61 9.79
N PRO A 34 6.11 11.89 9.98
CA PRO A 34 7.18 12.40 10.83
C PRO A 34 7.68 13.77 10.37
N THR A 35 7.93 14.67 11.33
CA THR A 35 8.34 16.03 11.04
C THR A 35 9.77 16.14 10.49
N ASN A 36 10.60 15.15 10.77
CA ASN A 36 11.97 15.10 10.26
C ASN A 36 12.07 14.33 8.94
N LYS A 37 11.01 14.33 8.17
CA LYS A 37 10.95 13.70 6.87
C LYS A 37 12.00 14.28 5.94
N ILE A 38 12.87 13.43 5.42
CA ILE A 38 13.87 13.84 4.44
C ILE A 38 13.22 13.85 3.06
N VAL A 39 13.15 15.03 2.45
CA VAL A 39 12.70 15.15 1.07
C VAL A 39 13.94 15.16 0.18
N GLN A 40 14.19 14.07 -0.49
CA GLN A 40 15.30 13.98 -1.43
C GLN A 40 14.88 14.60 -2.75
N LYS A 41 15.48 15.75 -3.06
CA LYS A 41 15.25 16.44 -4.33
C LYS A 41 16.27 16.08 -5.40
N LEU A 42 17.32 15.34 -5.03
CA LEU A 42 18.36 14.96 -5.96
C LEU A 42 17.91 13.80 -6.82
N THR A 43 18.00 13.96 -8.13
CA THR A 43 17.72 12.86 -9.06
C THR A 43 18.99 12.05 -9.25
N LYS A 44 18.87 10.74 -9.16
CA LYS A 44 19.94 9.81 -9.48
C LYS A 44 19.64 9.13 -10.81
N ARG A 45 20.62 9.03 -11.68
CA ARG A 45 20.42 8.50 -13.03
C ARG A 45 19.91 7.06 -13.06
N SER A 46 20.38 6.24 -12.15
CA SER A 46 20.07 4.81 -12.13
C SER A 46 19.02 4.42 -11.10
N GLN A 47 18.54 5.36 -10.31
CA GLN A 47 17.64 5.07 -9.21
C GLN A 47 16.41 5.96 -9.20
N VAL A 48 15.34 5.46 -8.60
CA VAL A 48 14.12 6.21 -8.33
C VAL A 48 13.90 6.30 -6.85
N TRP A 49 13.30 7.41 -6.41
CA TRP A 49 12.94 7.63 -5.02
C TRP A 49 11.59 7.01 -4.74
N ILE A 50 11.53 6.21 -3.67
CA ILE A 50 10.28 5.65 -3.15
C ILE A 50 9.93 6.46 -1.89
N ASN A 51 8.81 7.16 -1.91
CA ASN A 51 8.34 7.90 -0.75
C ASN A 51 8.12 6.97 0.43
N GLY A 52 8.22 7.53 1.65
CA GLY A 52 7.84 6.78 2.83
C GLY A 52 6.40 6.28 2.74
N GLU A 53 6.13 5.17 3.37
CA GLU A 53 4.83 4.53 3.32
C GLU A 53 4.34 4.15 4.70
N TRP A 54 3.03 3.99 4.80
CA TRP A 54 2.38 3.48 5.99
C TRP A 54 2.17 1.97 5.82
N LYS A 55 2.67 1.19 6.78
CA LYS A 55 2.48 -0.26 6.81
C LYS A 55 1.62 -0.66 7.99
N VAL A 56 0.86 -1.72 7.83
CA VAL A 56 0.01 -2.23 8.89
C VAL A 56 0.79 -3.22 9.74
N GLU A 57 0.93 -2.90 11.02
CA GLU A 57 1.50 -3.78 12.04
C GLU A 57 0.61 -3.74 13.28
N ASN A 58 0.20 -4.91 13.78
CA ASN A 58 -0.67 -5.01 14.96
C ASN A 58 -1.93 -4.11 14.87
N ASN A 59 -2.58 -4.14 13.72
CA ASN A 59 -3.78 -3.35 13.42
C ASN A 59 -3.57 -1.83 13.52
N GLN A 60 -2.34 -1.37 13.33
CA GLN A 60 -2.00 0.05 13.33
C GLN A 60 -1.13 0.40 12.14
N TYR A 61 -1.21 1.64 11.68
CA TYR A 61 -0.30 2.14 10.67
C TYR A 61 1.02 2.55 11.30
N VAL A 62 2.11 2.04 10.73
CA VAL A 62 3.48 2.36 11.14
C VAL A 62 4.21 2.96 9.96
N TRP A 63 4.89 4.10 10.20
CA TRP A 63 5.64 4.79 9.15
C TRP A 63 6.91 4.05 8.79
N THR A 64 7.16 3.91 7.49
CA THR A 64 8.40 3.36 6.93
C THR A 64 9.07 4.44 6.09
N LYS A 65 10.35 4.68 6.32
CA LYS A 65 11.12 5.70 5.61
C LYS A 65 11.16 5.45 4.12
N GLY A 66 11.19 6.53 3.33
CA GLY A 66 11.48 6.45 1.91
C GLY A 66 12.93 5.98 1.65
N TYR A 67 13.17 5.55 0.44
CA TYR A 67 14.49 5.03 0.06
C TYR A 67 14.70 5.13 -1.45
N TRP A 68 15.95 5.02 -1.86
CA TRP A 68 16.31 4.90 -3.26
C TRP A 68 16.34 3.45 -3.68
N THR A 69 15.79 3.16 -4.86
CA THR A 69 15.86 1.82 -5.45
C THR A 69 16.20 1.92 -6.93
N ASN A 70 16.72 0.85 -7.48
CA ASN A 70 17.10 0.83 -8.88
C ASN A 70 15.89 0.98 -9.79
N LYS A 71 16.06 1.71 -10.89
CA LYS A 71 15.07 1.74 -11.96
C LYS A 71 14.85 0.34 -12.52
N ARG A 72 13.62 0.05 -12.89
CA ARG A 72 13.27 -1.21 -13.54
C ARG A 72 12.82 -0.93 -14.96
N PRO A 73 13.60 -1.31 -15.99
CA PRO A 73 13.19 -1.06 -17.37
C PRO A 73 11.81 -1.64 -17.67
N GLY A 74 10.94 -0.81 -18.23
CA GLY A 74 9.57 -1.21 -18.51
C GLY A 74 8.59 -1.08 -17.36
N TYR A 75 9.04 -0.58 -16.19
CA TYR A 75 8.18 -0.40 -15.01
C TYR A 75 8.36 0.99 -14.42
N VAL A 76 7.26 1.57 -13.97
CA VAL A 76 7.27 2.83 -13.21
C VAL A 76 6.72 2.55 -11.82
N PHE A 77 7.28 3.22 -10.82
CA PHE A 77 6.76 3.09 -9.46
C PHE A 77 5.65 4.11 -9.23
N ILE A 78 4.49 3.64 -8.81
CA ILE A 78 3.36 4.49 -8.42
C ILE A 78 3.43 4.63 -6.91
N GLN A 79 3.59 5.87 -6.42
CA GLN A 79 3.70 6.15 -5.00
C GLN A 79 2.41 5.77 -4.27
N GLY A 80 2.55 5.31 -3.03
CA GLY A 80 1.40 5.04 -2.18
C GLY A 80 0.64 6.32 -1.85
N HIS A 81 -0.62 6.18 -1.50
CA HIS A 81 -1.47 7.32 -1.22
C HIS A 81 -2.63 6.92 -0.30
N TRP A 82 -3.24 7.93 0.29
CA TRP A 82 -4.45 7.73 1.08
C TRP A 82 -5.69 7.75 0.19
N GLU A 83 -6.63 6.88 0.50
CA GLU A 83 -7.90 6.80 -0.20
C GLU A 83 -9.03 6.90 0.82
N LYS A 84 -10.04 7.70 0.50
CA LYS A 84 -11.20 7.86 1.39
C LYS A 84 -12.09 6.64 1.26
N LYS A 85 -12.51 6.08 2.43
CA LYS A 85 -13.25 4.83 2.46
C LYS A 85 -14.13 4.73 3.70
N ASN A 86 -15.41 4.51 3.51
CA ASN A 86 -16.36 4.27 4.62
C ASN A 86 -16.26 5.28 5.76
N GLY A 87 -16.21 6.57 5.43
CA GLY A 87 -16.12 7.63 6.42
C GLY A 87 -14.75 7.83 7.04
N GLY A 88 -13.73 7.15 6.55
CA GLY A 88 -12.37 7.26 7.04
C GLY A 88 -11.37 7.23 5.91
N TRP A 89 -10.14 6.84 6.22
CA TRP A 89 -9.04 6.79 5.28
C TRP A 89 -8.34 5.45 5.35
N SER A 90 -7.95 4.95 4.18
CA SER A 90 -7.17 3.72 4.07
C SER A 90 -5.95 3.98 3.18
N TRP A 91 -4.81 3.43 3.55
CA TRP A 91 -3.58 3.58 2.77
C TRP A 91 -3.55 2.58 1.62
N VAL A 92 -3.26 3.07 0.42
CA VAL A 92 -3.01 2.24 -0.75
C VAL A 92 -1.51 2.18 -0.97
N PRO A 93 -0.89 1.00 -0.81
CA PRO A 93 0.56 0.87 -0.99
C PRO A 93 0.99 1.20 -2.41
N GLY A 94 2.19 1.77 -2.52
CA GLY A 94 2.81 1.96 -3.81
C GLY A 94 3.14 0.64 -4.49
N ASN A 95 3.22 0.66 -5.80
CA ASN A 95 3.53 -0.54 -6.57
C ASN A 95 4.23 -0.21 -7.88
N TRP A 96 4.87 -1.21 -8.47
CA TRP A 96 5.45 -1.12 -9.79
C TRP A 96 4.40 -1.43 -10.84
N LYS A 97 4.28 -0.55 -11.82
CA LYS A 97 3.33 -0.69 -12.94
C LYS A 97 4.10 -0.89 -14.23
N LYS A 98 3.71 -1.91 -14.99
CA LYS A 98 4.29 -2.16 -16.31
C LYS A 98 3.85 -1.09 -17.30
N VAL A 99 4.81 -0.55 -18.06
CA VAL A 99 4.56 0.43 -19.12
C VAL A 99 5.34 0.03 -20.37
N SER A 100 5.00 0.63 -21.51
CA SER A 100 5.77 0.42 -22.73
C SER A 100 7.18 1.01 -22.57
N MET A 101 8.15 0.44 -23.28
CA MET A 101 9.52 0.98 -23.25
C MET A 101 9.59 2.40 -23.77
N LYS A 102 8.72 2.75 -24.71
CA LYS A 102 8.62 4.12 -25.22
C LYS A 102 8.25 5.10 -24.09
N ASN A 103 7.23 4.76 -23.31
CA ASN A 103 6.80 5.59 -22.19
C ASN A 103 7.85 5.60 -21.08
N TRP A 104 8.47 4.47 -20.82
CA TRP A 104 9.52 4.37 -19.80
C TRP A 104 10.71 5.27 -20.16
N ASN A 105 11.17 5.23 -21.42
CA ASN A 105 12.26 6.07 -21.88
C ASN A 105 11.91 7.56 -21.81
N ALA A 106 10.66 7.92 -22.09
CA ALA A 106 10.22 9.32 -21.98
C ALA A 106 10.28 9.83 -20.52
N LEU A 107 10.07 8.96 -19.54
CA LEU A 107 10.06 9.34 -18.14
C LEU A 107 11.46 9.29 -17.50
N TYR A 108 12.30 8.35 -17.88
CA TYR A 108 13.54 8.05 -17.15
C TYR A 108 14.83 8.13 -17.99
N ALA A 109 14.72 8.18 -19.28
CA ALA A 109 15.91 8.20 -20.15
C ALA A 109 16.41 9.62 -20.48
#